data_3c30dc58ab8f12e44ea7cb900f7ca75b
#
_entry.id   3c30dc58ab8f12e44ea7cb900f7ca75b
#
_cell.length_a   1.000
_cell.length_b   1.000
_cell.length_c   1.000
_cell.angle_alpha   90.00
_cell.angle_beta   90.00
_cell.angle_gamma   90.00
#
_symmetry.space_group_name_H-M   'P 1'
#
loop_
_entity.id
_entity.type
_entity.pdbx_description
1 polymer ?
#
loop_
_entity_poly.entity_id
_entity_poly.type
_entity_poly.pdbx_seq_one_letter_code
_entity_poly.pdbx_strand_id
1 'polypeptide(L)'
;DFERINESIEDVDAKYKNPRNLCSGSVRQLNNEITARRNVRFYAFTLVSADGVDFHNSRARQFEWLKEQGFDVVEYRTVTASTLDEAMEYFSTAITENDFPSDGLVALYDDIAYGDSLGRTAKFPRNAFAFKWADEIRNTKLLEIEWSPSRTGLINPVAVFEPVELEGTTVSRASVHNISIMEELELGVGDEIQVYKANMIIPQIAENLTRSGVKDIPKVCPVCGGETKISMEN
;
A
#
# COMPACT_ATOMS: atom_id res chain seq x y z
N ASP A 1 0.39 5.71 -20.56
CA ASP A 1 -0.57 6.79 -20.31
C ASP A 1 -0.15 7.74 -19.20
N PHE A 2 0.37 7.23 -18.06
CA PHE A 2 0.81 8.07 -16.93
C PHE A 2 1.83 9.14 -17.35
N GLU A 3 2.92 8.75 -17.99
CA GLU A 3 3.97 9.67 -18.45
C GLU A 3 3.43 10.70 -19.43
N ARG A 4 2.73 10.24 -20.46
CA ARG A 4 2.10 11.11 -21.48
C ARG A 4 1.17 12.16 -20.87
N ILE A 5 0.36 11.76 -19.88
CA ILE A 5 -0.56 12.69 -19.20
C ILE A 5 0.21 13.68 -18.34
N ASN A 6 1.19 13.22 -17.58
CA ASN A 6 2.02 14.09 -16.75
C ASN A 6 2.84 15.08 -17.59
N GLU A 7 3.35 14.70 -18.75
CA GLU A 7 4.04 15.61 -19.66
C GLU A 7 3.13 16.73 -20.18
N SER A 8 1.82 16.44 -20.34
CA SER A 8 0.83 17.42 -20.79
C SER A 8 0.40 18.43 -19.69
N ILE A 9 0.81 18.23 -18.44
CA ILE A 9 0.53 19.15 -17.34
C ILE A 9 1.66 20.18 -17.26
N GLU A 10 1.33 21.43 -17.58
CA GLU A 10 2.30 22.55 -17.60
C GLU A 10 2.80 22.93 -16.20
N ASP A 11 1.90 22.91 -15.22
CA ASP A 11 2.25 23.21 -13.82
C ASP A 11 2.94 22.01 -13.18
N VAL A 12 4.22 22.17 -12.85
CA VAL A 12 5.06 21.11 -12.26
C VAL A 12 4.50 20.64 -10.92
N ASP A 13 3.94 21.54 -10.12
CA ASP A 13 3.36 21.22 -8.82
C ASP A 13 2.02 20.48 -8.92
N ALA A 14 1.35 20.57 -10.07
CA ALA A 14 0.13 19.84 -10.37
C ALA A 14 0.37 18.44 -10.94
N LYS A 15 1.61 18.06 -11.23
CA LYS A 15 1.95 16.72 -11.74
C LYS A 15 1.71 15.64 -10.70
N TYR A 16 1.23 14.51 -11.18
CA TYR A 16 0.99 13.35 -10.31
C TYR A 16 2.30 12.61 -10.04
N LYS A 17 2.50 12.19 -8.79
CA LYS A 17 3.73 11.50 -8.37
C LYS A 17 3.81 10.04 -8.82
N ASN A 18 2.65 9.39 -9.04
CA ASN A 18 2.58 8.00 -9.48
C ASN A 18 1.24 7.70 -10.19
N PRO A 19 1.15 6.56 -10.92
CA PRO A 19 -0.07 6.17 -11.65
C PRO A 19 -1.31 6.05 -10.77
N ARG A 20 -1.17 5.59 -9.52
CA ARG A 20 -2.27 5.46 -8.57
C ARG A 20 -2.89 6.81 -8.22
N ASN A 21 -2.06 7.82 -7.98
CA ASN A 21 -2.52 9.17 -7.69
C ASN A 21 -3.21 9.80 -8.91
N LEU A 22 -2.67 9.57 -10.11
CA LEU A 22 -3.30 10.00 -11.35
C LEU A 22 -4.67 9.35 -11.54
N CYS A 23 -4.79 8.03 -11.37
CA CYS A 23 -6.05 7.30 -11.49
C CYS A 23 -7.08 7.83 -10.48
N SER A 24 -6.70 7.91 -9.19
CA SER A 24 -7.57 8.44 -8.13
C SER A 24 -8.01 9.89 -8.39
N GLY A 25 -7.10 10.74 -8.88
CA GLY A 25 -7.42 12.10 -9.28
C GLY A 25 -8.32 12.17 -10.52
N SER A 26 -8.17 11.22 -11.45
CA SER A 26 -8.95 11.17 -12.69
C SER A 26 -10.41 10.79 -12.45
N VAL A 27 -10.67 9.79 -11.59
CA VAL A 27 -12.05 9.37 -11.28
C VAL A 27 -12.81 10.37 -10.39
N ARG A 28 -12.11 11.33 -9.80
CA ARG A 28 -12.72 12.41 -8.98
C ARG A 28 -12.91 13.72 -9.72
N GLN A 29 -12.60 13.76 -11.02
CA GLN A 29 -12.80 14.98 -11.82
C GLN A 29 -14.28 15.34 -11.92
N LEU A 30 -14.60 16.61 -11.72
CA LEU A 30 -15.94 17.14 -11.92
C LEU A 30 -16.32 17.17 -13.41
N ASN A 31 -15.34 17.39 -14.30
CA ASN A 31 -15.50 17.36 -15.73
C ASN A 31 -15.15 15.96 -16.27
N ASN A 32 -16.15 15.22 -16.73
CA ASN A 32 -16.01 13.87 -17.27
C ASN A 32 -15.18 13.81 -18.58
N GLU A 33 -15.08 14.90 -19.34
CA GLU A 33 -14.24 14.96 -20.54
C GLU A 33 -12.74 14.83 -20.18
N ILE A 34 -12.33 15.36 -19.01
CA ILE A 34 -10.96 15.19 -18.52
C ILE A 34 -10.68 13.72 -18.22
N THR A 35 -11.61 13.05 -17.54
CA THR A 35 -11.51 11.61 -17.26
C THR A 35 -11.46 10.79 -18.53
N ALA A 36 -12.31 11.09 -19.51
CA ALA A 36 -12.35 10.41 -20.80
C ALA A 36 -11.00 10.50 -21.55
N ARG A 37 -10.38 11.69 -21.56
CA ARG A 37 -9.07 11.89 -22.21
C ARG A 37 -7.90 11.18 -21.50
N ARG A 38 -8.07 10.82 -20.23
CA ARG A 38 -7.05 10.15 -19.44
C ARG A 38 -7.05 8.64 -19.59
N ASN A 39 -7.99 8.08 -20.37
CA ASN A 39 -8.06 6.65 -20.68
C ASN A 39 -7.97 5.76 -19.43
N VAL A 40 -8.82 6.04 -18.44
CA VAL A 40 -8.88 5.23 -17.20
C VAL A 40 -9.44 3.86 -17.55
N ARG A 41 -8.67 2.80 -17.30
CA ARG A 41 -9.05 1.41 -17.56
C ARG A 41 -9.56 0.77 -16.28
N PHE A 42 -10.50 -0.16 -16.41
CA PHE A 42 -11.06 -0.95 -15.31
C PHE A 42 -10.69 -2.42 -15.49
N TYR A 43 -10.15 -3.02 -14.44
CA TYR A 43 -9.86 -4.45 -14.38
C TYR A 43 -10.70 -5.10 -13.31
N ALA A 44 -11.53 -6.08 -13.69
CA ALA A 44 -12.31 -6.87 -12.75
C ALA A 44 -11.41 -7.90 -12.04
N PHE A 45 -11.48 -7.96 -10.73
CA PHE A 45 -10.74 -8.94 -9.91
C PHE A 45 -11.65 -9.78 -9.02
N THR A 46 -12.95 -9.52 -9.02
CA THR A 46 -13.97 -10.31 -8.33
C THR A 46 -15.34 -10.05 -8.91
N LEU A 47 -16.22 -11.05 -8.88
CA LEU A 47 -17.65 -10.91 -9.11
C LEU A 47 -18.36 -10.96 -7.77
N VAL A 48 -19.12 -9.93 -7.45
CA VAL A 48 -19.88 -9.85 -6.20
C VAL A 48 -21.17 -10.66 -6.28
N SER A 49 -21.96 -10.45 -7.35
CA SER A 49 -23.17 -11.19 -7.63
C SER A 49 -23.55 -11.10 -9.10
N ALA A 50 -24.24 -12.10 -9.61
CA ALA A 50 -24.95 -12.08 -10.87
C ALA A 50 -26.20 -12.94 -10.77
N ASP A 51 -27.37 -12.39 -11.06
CA ASP A 51 -28.63 -13.10 -10.94
C ASP A 51 -28.83 -14.04 -12.12
N GLY A 52 -29.34 -15.24 -11.85
CA GLY A 52 -29.72 -16.22 -12.86
C GLY A 52 -28.56 -16.93 -13.55
N VAL A 53 -27.33 -16.79 -13.06
CA VAL A 53 -26.13 -17.48 -13.61
C VAL A 53 -25.62 -18.50 -12.62
N ASP A 54 -25.45 -19.75 -13.09
CA ASP A 54 -24.82 -20.82 -12.32
C ASP A 54 -23.33 -20.91 -12.69
N PHE A 55 -22.46 -20.61 -11.76
CA PHE A 55 -21.01 -20.70 -11.92
C PHE A 55 -20.45 -22.06 -11.48
N HIS A 56 -21.31 -23.05 -11.21
CA HIS A 56 -20.90 -24.40 -10.78
C HIS A 56 -19.89 -24.37 -9.64
N ASN A 57 -20.10 -23.47 -8.68
CA ASN A 57 -19.27 -23.31 -7.48
C ASN A 57 -17.77 -22.99 -7.78
N SER A 58 -17.46 -22.35 -8.91
CA SER A 58 -16.07 -22.04 -9.32
C SER A 58 -15.87 -20.54 -9.57
N ARG A 59 -14.83 -19.97 -8.94
CA ARG A 59 -14.41 -18.56 -9.18
C ARG A 59 -13.76 -18.38 -10.54
N ALA A 60 -13.05 -19.37 -11.03
CA ALA A 60 -12.48 -19.32 -12.38
C ALA A 60 -13.59 -19.15 -13.43
N ARG A 61 -14.73 -19.82 -13.26
CA ARG A 61 -15.90 -19.62 -14.14
C ARG A 61 -16.53 -18.23 -14.02
N GLN A 62 -16.46 -17.61 -12.85
CA GLN A 62 -16.86 -16.20 -12.69
C GLN A 62 -15.97 -15.27 -13.50
N PHE A 63 -14.66 -15.52 -13.53
CA PHE A 63 -13.74 -14.72 -14.34
C PHE A 63 -13.93 -14.94 -15.85
N GLU A 64 -14.16 -16.19 -16.29
CA GLU A 64 -14.48 -16.51 -17.66
C GLU A 64 -15.75 -15.77 -18.11
N TRP A 65 -16.80 -15.84 -17.33
CA TRP A 65 -18.05 -15.12 -17.59
C TRP A 65 -17.86 -13.61 -17.67
N LEU A 66 -17.07 -13.01 -16.77
CA LEU A 66 -16.76 -11.57 -16.85
C LEU A 66 -16.07 -11.20 -18.16
N LYS A 67 -15.14 -12.04 -18.64
CA LYS A 67 -14.51 -11.84 -19.97
C LYS A 67 -15.53 -11.93 -21.09
N GLU A 68 -16.46 -12.88 -21.03
CA GLU A 68 -17.54 -13.02 -22.01
C GLU A 68 -18.48 -11.81 -22.02
N GLN A 69 -18.65 -11.13 -20.86
CA GLN A 69 -19.40 -9.86 -20.78
C GLN A 69 -18.59 -8.65 -21.26
N GLY A 70 -17.36 -8.83 -21.70
CA GLY A 70 -16.50 -7.77 -22.21
C GLY A 70 -15.69 -6.99 -21.18
N PHE A 71 -15.57 -7.49 -19.95
CA PHE A 71 -14.70 -6.89 -18.94
C PHE A 71 -13.24 -7.33 -19.14
N ASP A 72 -12.31 -6.40 -18.99
CA ASP A 72 -10.92 -6.75 -18.72
C ASP A 72 -10.84 -7.37 -17.33
N VAL A 73 -10.27 -8.56 -17.24
CA VAL A 73 -10.09 -9.29 -15.98
C VAL A 73 -8.60 -9.34 -15.66
N VAL A 74 -8.24 -9.22 -14.39
CA VAL A 74 -6.85 -9.41 -13.95
C VAL A 74 -6.34 -10.78 -14.40
N GLU A 75 -5.05 -10.89 -14.70
CA GLU A 75 -4.46 -12.18 -15.02
C GLU A 75 -4.60 -13.14 -13.83
N TYR A 76 -5.01 -14.36 -14.10
CA TYR A 76 -5.17 -15.39 -13.08
C TYR A 76 -4.78 -16.77 -13.62
N ARG A 77 -4.40 -17.65 -12.70
CA ARG A 77 -4.15 -19.07 -12.98
C ARG A 77 -4.82 -19.93 -11.93
N THR A 78 -5.44 -21.02 -12.37
CA THR A 78 -5.91 -22.07 -11.46
C THR A 78 -4.73 -22.94 -11.06
N VAL A 79 -4.49 -23.09 -9.76
CA VAL A 79 -3.35 -23.81 -9.20
C VAL A 79 -3.79 -24.85 -8.19
N THR A 80 -2.93 -25.82 -7.95
CA THR A 80 -3.00 -26.79 -6.86
C THR A 80 -1.80 -26.59 -5.94
N ALA A 81 -1.76 -27.26 -4.80
CA ALA A 81 -0.61 -27.21 -3.92
C ALA A 81 0.71 -27.61 -4.63
N SER A 82 0.66 -28.47 -5.63
CA SER A 82 1.85 -28.91 -6.39
C SER A 82 2.29 -27.96 -7.51
N THR A 83 1.44 -27.03 -7.93
CA THR A 83 1.74 -26.06 -9.02
C THR A 83 1.78 -24.61 -8.53
N LEU A 84 1.61 -24.38 -7.23
CA LEU A 84 1.61 -23.05 -6.64
C LEU A 84 2.96 -22.34 -6.83
N ASP A 85 4.06 -23.04 -6.55
CA ASP A 85 5.40 -22.46 -6.64
C ASP A 85 5.74 -22.04 -8.07
N GLU A 86 5.39 -22.85 -9.07
CA GLU A 86 5.56 -22.52 -10.48
C GLU A 86 4.74 -21.28 -10.87
N ALA A 87 3.51 -21.14 -10.38
CA ALA A 87 2.69 -19.97 -10.63
C ALA A 87 3.26 -18.72 -9.95
N MET A 88 3.81 -18.84 -8.74
CA MET A 88 4.47 -17.75 -8.03
C MET A 88 5.70 -17.25 -8.80
N GLU A 89 6.53 -18.17 -9.30
CA GLU A 89 7.70 -17.83 -10.12
C GLU A 89 7.29 -17.12 -11.41
N TYR A 90 6.28 -17.63 -12.11
CA TYR A 90 5.74 -16.98 -13.30
C TYR A 90 5.30 -15.54 -13.01
N PHE A 91 4.46 -15.35 -12.01
CA PHE A 91 3.93 -14.01 -11.70
C PHE A 91 4.99 -13.06 -11.18
N SER A 92 6.05 -13.54 -10.53
CA SER A 92 7.17 -12.68 -10.09
C SER A 92 7.86 -11.99 -11.26
N THR A 93 7.85 -12.60 -12.44
CA THR A 93 8.39 -12.04 -13.68
C THR A 93 7.32 -11.27 -14.46
N ALA A 94 6.15 -11.88 -14.65
CA ALA A 94 5.07 -11.29 -15.46
C ALA A 94 4.58 -9.94 -14.91
N ILE A 95 4.64 -9.75 -13.60
CA ILE A 95 4.22 -8.51 -12.94
C ILE A 95 5.04 -7.28 -13.37
N THR A 96 6.31 -7.49 -13.73
CA THR A 96 7.20 -6.41 -14.20
C THR A 96 6.83 -5.91 -15.60
N GLU A 97 6.08 -6.71 -16.36
CA GLU A 97 5.63 -6.40 -17.72
C GLU A 97 4.19 -5.82 -17.74
N ASN A 98 3.52 -5.74 -16.59
CA ASN A 98 2.17 -5.19 -16.51
C ASN A 98 2.13 -3.70 -16.80
N ASP A 99 1.06 -3.25 -17.45
CA ASP A 99 0.76 -1.84 -17.70
C ASP A 99 0.41 -1.05 -16.41
N PHE A 100 0.30 -1.74 -15.27
CA PHE A 100 -0.03 -1.15 -13.98
C PHE A 100 0.83 -1.78 -12.87
N PRO A 101 1.19 -1.00 -11.84
CA PRO A 101 1.97 -1.51 -10.73
C PRO A 101 1.17 -2.52 -9.90
N SER A 102 1.86 -3.57 -9.42
CA SER A 102 1.28 -4.58 -8.54
C SER A 102 2.24 -4.87 -7.38
N ASP A 103 1.72 -4.92 -6.16
CA ASP A 103 2.47 -5.16 -4.93
C ASP A 103 2.44 -6.63 -4.48
N GLY A 104 1.79 -7.50 -5.25
CA GLY A 104 1.73 -8.91 -4.93
C GLY A 104 0.62 -9.67 -5.66
N LEU A 105 0.33 -10.84 -5.15
CA LEU A 105 -0.69 -11.75 -5.65
C LEU A 105 -1.75 -12.01 -4.58
N VAL A 106 -2.94 -12.41 -5.03
CA VAL A 106 -4.00 -12.91 -4.15
C VAL A 106 -4.34 -14.32 -4.57
N ALA A 107 -4.12 -15.29 -3.69
CA ALA A 107 -4.61 -16.65 -3.85
C ALA A 107 -6.00 -16.76 -3.26
N LEU A 108 -6.95 -17.27 -4.04
CA LEU A 108 -8.35 -17.45 -3.68
C LEU A 108 -8.70 -18.95 -3.76
N TYR A 109 -9.55 -19.43 -2.89
CA TYR A 109 -10.18 -20.74 -3.12
C TYR A 109 -11.09 -20.66 -4.34
N ASP A 110 -10.90 -21.57 -5.31
CA ASP A 110 -11.80 -21.68 -6.47
C ASP A 110 -13.20 -22.16 -6.05
N ASP A 111 -13.28 -23.10 -5.12
CA ASP A 111 -14.54 -23.55 -4.53
C ASP A 111 -15.18 -22.43 -3.69
N ILE A 112 -16.26 -21.83 -4.24
CA ILE A 112 -16.93 -20.68 -3.65
C ILE A 112 -17.55 -21.06 -2.31
N ALA A 113 -18.27 -22.18 -2.24
CA ALA A 113 -18.97 -22.60 -1.04
C ALA A 113 -18.01 -22.91 0.10
N TYR A 114 -16.88 -23.57 -0.21
CA TYR A 114 -15.83 -23.81 0.77
C TYR A 114 -15.21 -22.49 1.24
N GLY A 115 -14.84 -21.60 0.32
CA GLY A 115 -14.29 -20.29 0.67
C GLY A 115 -15.20 -19.50 1.58
N ASP A 116 -16.50 -19.47 1.30
CA ASP A 116 -17.49 -18.74 2.11
C ASP A 116 -17.69 -19.39 3.48
N SER A 117 -17.56 -20.73 3.58
CA SER A 117 -17.66 -21.46 4.86
C SER A 117 -16.57 -21.09 5.87
N LEU A 118 -15.42 -20.58 5.41
CA LEU A 118 -14.32 -20.13 6.26
C LEU A 118 -14.63 -18.85 7.03
N GLY A 119 -15.69 -18.13 6.64
CA GLY A 119 -16.17 -16.93 7.29
C GLY A 119 -15.23 -15.72 7.07
N ARG A 120 -15.31 -14.78 8.01
CA ARG A 120 -14.59 -13.49 7.94
C ARG A 120 -13.91 -13.15 9.26
N THR A 121 -12.83 -12.39 9.17
CA THR A 121 -12.32 -11.61 10.30
C THR A 121 -13.15 -10.31 10.44
N ALA A 122 -12.82 -9.46 11.39
CA ALA A 122 -13.46 -8.14 11.50
C ALA A 122 -13.35 -7.29 10.22
N LYS A 123 -12.32 -7.51 9.39
CA LYS A 123 -12.04 -6.71 8.19
C LYS A 123 -12.06 -7.50 6.89
N PHE A 124 -11.59 -8.74 6.88
CA PHE A 124 -11.31 -9.49 5.65
C PHE A 124 -11.98 -10.87 5.62
N PRO A 125 -12.39 -11.37 4.45
CA PRO A 125 -12.80 -12.75 4.28
C PRO A 125 -11.59 -13.68 4.45
N ARG A 126 -11.84 -14.92 4.89
CA ARG A 126 -10.80 -15.94 5.09
C ARG A 126 -10.60 -16.84 3.87
N ASN A 127 -11.29 -16.54 2.78
CA ASN A 127 -11.22 -17.30 1.53
C ASN A 127 -10.05 -16.89 0.63
N ALA A 128 -9.20 -15.98 1.09
CA ALA A 128 -8.11 -15.41 0.30
C ALA A 128 -6.85 -15.22 1.14
N PHE A 129 -5.70 -15.36 0.47
CA PHE A 129 -4.37 -15.10 1.02
C PHE A 129 -3.64 -14.13 0.10
N ALA A 130 -3.08 -13.05 0.66
CA ALA A 130 -2.22 -12.14 -0.07
C ALA A 130 -0.76 -12.55 0.06
N PHE A 131 -0.08 -12.66 -1.08
CA PHE A 131 1.37 -12.80 -1.17
C PHE A 131 1.91 -11.47 -1.65
N LYS A 132 2.73 -10.83 -0.83
CA LYS A 132 3.40 -9.59 -1.19
C LYS A 132 4.83 -9.86 -1.59
N TRP A 133 5.31 -9.12 -2.58
CA TRP A 133 6.71 -9.10 -2.93
C TRP A 133 7.50 -8.44 -1.80
N ALA A 134 8.78 -8.77 -1.72
CA ALA A 134 9.67 -8.10 -0.77
C ALA A 134 9.71 -6.60 -1.07
N ASP A 135 9.49 -5.78 -0.04
CA ASP A 135 9.58 -4.34 -0.17
C ASP A 135 11.03 -3.90 -0.49
N GLU A 136 11.17 -2.86 -1.28
CA GLU A 136 12.46 -2.21 -1.49
C GLU A 136 12.91 -1.54 -0.19
N ILE A 137 14.09 -1.92 0.33
CA ILE A 137 14.66 -1.35 1.55
C ILE A 137 15.86 -0.47 1.21
N ARG A 138 15.94 0.71 1.82
CA ARG A 138 17.07 1.64 1.70
C ARG A 138 17.58 2.07 3.06
N ASN A 139 18.89 2.22 3.16
CA ASN A 139 19.54 2.80 4.33
C ASN A 139 19.52 4.32 4.22
N THR A 140 19.30 4.98 5.35
CA THR A 140 19.36 6.43 5.45
C THR A 140 19.70 6.84 6.89
N LYS A 141 20.00 8.11 7.10
CA LYS A 141 20.35 8.66 8.42
C LYS A 141 19.17 9.40 9.02
N LEU A 142 18.82 9.07 10.26
CA LEU A 142 17.82 9.77 11.04
C LEU A 142 18.34 11.15 11.46
N LEU A 143 17.67 12.21 11.02
CA LEU A 143 18.07 13.59 11.26
C LEU A 143 17.36 14.18 12.47
N GLU A 144 16.08 13.88 12.63
CA GLU A 144 15.21 14.48 13.64
C GLU A 144 14.00 13.58 13.93
N ILE A 145 13.45 13.68 15.13
CA ILE A 145 12.10 13.20 15.46
C ILE A 145 11.20 14.41 15.67
N GLU A 146 10.30 14.66 14.76
CA GLU A 146 9.28 15.67 14.89
C GLU A 146 8.10 15.16 15.71
N TRP A 147 7.59 16.02 16.59
CA TRP A 147 6.44 15.72 17.43
C TRP A 147 5.26 16.60 17.04
N SER A 148 4.24 16.00 16.46
CA SER A 148 3.09 16.74 15.94
C SER A 148 1.81 16.36 16.68
N PRO A 149 1.09 17.34 17.29
CA PRO A 149 -0.19 17.09 17.92
C PRO A 149 -1.27 16.82 16.87
N SER A 150 -2.02 15.75 17.07
CA SER A 150 -3.22 15.46 16.27
C SER A 150 -4.42 16.27 16.77
N ARG A 151 -5.50 16.25 16.00
CA ARG A 151 -6.77 16.89 16.40
C ARG A 151 -7.40 16.27 17.67
N THR A 152 -6.98 15.08 18.06
CA THR A 152 -7.43 14.39 19.28
C THR A 152 -6.54 14.68 20.49
N GLY A 153 -5.48 15.47 20.32
CA GLY A 153 -4.52 15.81 21.36
C GLY A 153 -3.39 14.79 21.53
N LEU A 154 -3.38 13.69 20.78
CA LEU A 154 -2.25 12.77 20.76
C LEU A 154 -1.07 13.41 20.03
N ILE A 155 0.13 13.30 20.60
CA ILE A 155 1.37 13.77 19.97
C ILE A 155 2.08 12.56 19.37
N ASN A 156 2.18 12.56 18.03
CA ASN A 156 2.74 11.45 17.28
C ASN A 156 4.17 11.77 16.84
N PRO A 157 5.12 10.84 17.03
CA PRO A 157 6.47 10.98 16.51
C PRO A 157 6.50 10.72 15.00
N VAL A 158 7.25 11.54 14.29
CA VAL A 158 7.55 11.41 12.87
C VAL A 158 9.07 11.47 12.70
N ALA A 159 9.64 10.40 12.16
CA ALA A 159 11.05 10.38 11.83
C ALA A 159 11.30 11.21 10.56
N VAL A 160 12.25 12.13 10.63
CA VAL A 160 12.79 12.89 9.51
C VAL A 160 14.20 12.38 9.25
N PHE A 161 14.49 11.99 8.01
CA PHE A 161 15.75 11.38 7.62
C PHE A 161 16.28 11.95 6.31
N GLU A 162 17.54 11.69 6.00
CA GLU A 162 18.12 12.09 4.72
C GLU A 162 17.26 11.53 3.57
N PRO A 163 16.93 12.36 2.56
CA PRO A 163 16.10 11.93 1.44
C PRO A 163 16.67 10.70 0.72
N VAL A 164 15.82 9.71 0.48
CA VAL A 164 16.18 8.51 -0.29
C VAL A 164 15.14 8.21 -1.35
N GLU A 165 15.58 7.64 -2.46
CA GLU A 165 14.71 7.13 -3.51
C GLU A 165 14.16 5.76 -3.10
N LEU A 166 12.83 5.64 -3.07
CA LEU A 166 12.11 4.39 -2.81
C LEU A 166 10.96 4.28 -3.81
N GLU A 167 10.96 3.20 -4.57
CA GLU A 167 9.90 2.90 -5.55
C GLU A 167 9.52 4.11 -6.41
N GLY A 168 10.55 4.73 -7.01
CA GLY A 168 10.41 5.84 -7.95
C GLY A 168 9.96 7.17 -7.35
N THR A 169 10.00 7.34 -6.02
CA THR A 169 9.76 8.63 -5.38
C THR A 169 10.74 8.88 -4.24
N THR A 170 11.09 10.15 -4.04
CA THR A 170 11.94 10.58 -2.92
C THR A 170 11.13 10.66 -1.65
N VAL A 171 11.60 10.00 -0.59
CA VAL A 171 11.00 10.05 0.75
C VAL A 171 12.03 10.55 1.76
N SER A 172 11.57 11.31 2.75
CA SER A 172 12.40 11.85 3.83
C SER A 172 11.70 11.84 5.19
N ARG A 173 10.50 11.24 5.28
CA ARG A 173 9.68 11.24 6.49
C ARG A 173 8.94 9.91 6.61
N ALA A 174 8.87 9.37 7.83
CA ALA A 174 8.07 8.20 8.14
C ALA A 174 7.38 8.36 9.49
N SER A 175 6.15 7.89 9.60
CA SER A 175 5.47 7.82 10.90
C SER A 175 6.13 6.75 11.77
N VAL A 176 6.37 7.08 13.04
CA VAL A 176 6.81 6.11 14.04
C VAL A 176 5.63 5.63 14.91
N HIS A 177 4.43 6.08 14.59
CA HIS A 177 3.15 5.73 15.22
C HIS A 177 3.04 6.12 16.70
N ASN A 178 3.91 5.64 17.58
CA ASN A 178 3.87 5.88 19.01
C ASN A 178 5.26 5.70 19.66
N ILE A 179 5.34 6.03 20.94
CA ILE A 179 6.58 5.95 21.73
C ILE A 179 7.06 4.49 21.89
N SER A 180 6.15 3.52 22.03
CA SER A 180 6.55 2.12 22.23
C SER A 180 7.33 1.57 21.02
N ILE A 181 6.90 1.90 19.79
CA ILE A 181 7.64 1.54 18.58
C ILE A 181 9.00 2.26 18.51
N MET A 182 9.02 3.51 18.93
CA MET A 182 10.26 4.30 18.99
C MET A 182 11.27 3.68 19.98
N GLU A 183 10.80 3.19 21.12
CA GLU A 183 11.59 2.48 22.12
C GLU A 183 12.04 1.09 21.65
N GLU A 184 11.15 0.33 20.99
CA GLU A 184 11.46 -0.98 20.39
C GLU A 184 12.57 -0.89 19.35
N LEU A 185 12.50 0.15 18.49
CA LEU A 185 13.52 0.44 17.51
C LEU A 185 14.75 1.15 18.09
N GLU A 186 14.72 1.55 19.36
CA GLU A 186 15.79 2.30 20.03
C GLU A 186 16.26 3.51 19.23
N LEU A 187 15.30 4.26 18.65
CA LEU A 187 15.58 5.34 17.71
C LEU A 187 16.23 6.55 18.39
N GLY A 188 17.38 6.98 17.86
CA GLY A 188 18.06 8.21 18.26
C GLY A 188 18.51 9.02 17.04
N VAL A 189 18.54 10.35 17.21
CA VAL A 189 19.01 11.24 16.15
C VAL A 189 20.46 10.91 15.80
N GLY A 190 20.73 10.77 14.50
CA GLY A 190 22.01 10.37 13.95
C GLY A 190 22.14 8.89 13.65
N ASP A 191 21.14 8.07 14.01
CA ASP A 191 21.15 6.64 13.72
C ASP A 191 21.05 6.36 12.21
N GLU A 192 21.67 5.25 11.80
CA GLU A 192 21.47 4.65 10.49
C GLU A 192 20.25 3.74 10.56
N ILE A 193 19.24 4.04 9.77
CA ILE A 193 17.96 3.34 9.74
C ILE A 193 17.69 2.75 8.35
N GLN A 194 16.93 1.67 8.34
CA GLN A 194 16.38 1.09 7.12
C GLN A 194 14.94 1.54 6.94
N VAL A 195 14.61 2.02 5.75
CA VAL A 195 13.26 2.49 5.42
C VAL A 195 12.71 1.77 4.20
N TYR A 196 11.40 1.60 4.16
CA TYR A 196 10.65 0.99 3.07
C TYR A 196 9.29 1.67 2.90
N LYS A 197 8.55 1.32 1.85
CA LYS A 197 7.17 1.79 1.66
C LYS A 197 6.18 0.66 1.86
N ALA A 198 5.47 0.66 2.97
CA ALA A 198 4.34 -0.23 3.14
C ALA A 198 3.28 0.02 2.06
N ASN A 199 2.87 -1.07 1.37
CA ASN A 199 1.92 -1.02 0.24
C ASN A 199 2.35 -0.04 -0.88
N MET A 200 3.65 0.09 -1.14
CA MET A 200 4.24 0.99 -2.14
C MET A 200 3.96 2.49 -1.92
N ILE A 201 3.44 2.90 -0.76
CA ILE A 201 2.95 4.26 -0.54
C ILE A 201 3.44 4.87 0.75
N ILE A 202 3.33 4.15 1.86
CA ILE A 202 3.50 4.73 3.21
C ILE A 202 4.92 4.44 3.71
N PRO A 203 5.79 5.46 3.81
CA PRO A 203 7.14 5.26 4.34
C PRO A 203 7.08 4.78 5.79
N GLN A 204 7.86 3.76 6.10
CA GLN A 204 8.03 3.19 7.43
C GLN A 204 9.50 2.84 7.69
N ILE A 205 9.86 2.74 8.97
CA ILE A 205 11.17 2.26 9.39
C ILE A 205 11.07 0.75 9.54
N ALA A 206 11.93 0.02 8.81
CA ALA A 206 12.04 -1.43 8.91
C ALA A 206 12.91 -1.83 10.10
N GLU A 207 14.07 -1.17 10.25
CA GLU A 207 15.04 -1.48 11.27
C GLU A 207 15.90 -0.24 11.61
N ASN A 208 16.42 -0.19 12.82
CA ASN A 208 17.46 0.73 13.23
C ASN A 208 18.78 -0.04 13.39
N LEU A 209 19.76 0.27 12.59
CA LEU A 209 21.05 -0.46 12.58
C LEU A 209 22.01 -0.02 13.68
N THR A 210 21.87 1.20 14.18
CA THR A 210 22.81 1.81 15.14
C THR A 210 22.30 1.73 16.58
N ARG A 211 20.99 1.89 16.80
CA ARG A 211 20.29 1.76 18.09
C ARG A 211 20.87 2.61 19.20
N SER A 212 20.96 3.93 18.99
CA SER A 212 21.54 4.87 19.99
C SER A 212 20.60 5.17 21.16
N GLY A 213 19.35 4.78 21.05
CA GLY A 213 18.34 4.89 22.09
C GLY A 213 17.52 6.17 22.04
N VAL A 214 16.28 6.08 22.55
CA VAL A 214 15.31 7.16 22.55
C VAL A 214 15.74 8.27 23.50
N LYS A 215 15.79 9.50 22.98
CA LYS A 215 16.09 10.71 23.75
C LYS A 215 15.01 11.77 23.42
N ASP A 216 14.81 12.68 24.36
CA ASP A 216 14.06 13.92 24.15
C ASP A 216 12.55 13.73 23.82
N ILE A 217 11.89 12.80 24.53
CA ILE A 217 10.42 12.77 24.54
C ILE A 217 9.90 14.08 25.14
N PRO A 218 9.06 14.88 24.41
CA PRO A 218 8.66 16.19 24.85
C PRO A 218 7.78 16.14 26.10
N LYS A 219 8.15 16.92 27.11
CA LYS A 219 7.36 17.09 28.35
C LYS A 219 6.28 18.17 28.22
N VAL A 220 6.33 18.93 27.16
CA VAL A 220 5.34 19.95 26.81
C VAL A 220 4.99 19.84 25.33
N CYS A 221 3.76 20.19 24.99
CA CYS A 221 3.33 20.20 23.59
C CYS A 221 4.15 21.23 22.80
N PRO A 222 4.77 20.83 21.67
CA PRO A 222 5.62 21.73 20.91
C PRO A 222 4.85 22.89 20.22
N VAL A 223 3.51 22.79 20.16
CA VAL A 223 2.67 23.81 19.52
C VAL A 223 2.05 24.78 20.52
N CYS A 224 1.48 24.28 21.63
CA CYS A 224 0.76 25.14 22.59
C CYS A 224 1.45 25.28 23.94
N GLY A 225 2.55 24.58 24.20
CA GLY A 225 3.27 24.61 25.49
C GLY A 225 2.58 23.92 26.67
N GLY A 226 1.41 23.30 26.45
CA GLY A 226 0.71 22.54 27.49
C GLY A 226 1.49 21.32 27.94
N GLU A 227 1.36 20.91 29.21
CA GLU A 227 2.00 19.71 29.74
C GLU A 227 1.54 18.45 29.00
N THR A 228 2.48 17.56 28.78
CA THR A 228 2.22 16.25 28.16
C THR A 228 2.36 15.13 29.19
N LYS A 229 1.65 14.02 28.95
CA LYS A 229 1.80 12.79 29.71
C LYS A 229 1.83 11.58 28.77
N ILE A 230 2.60 10.58 29.13
CA ILE A 230 2.56 9.28 28.47
C ILE A 230 1.36 8.51 29.01
N SER A 231 0.50 8.01 28.13
CA SER A 231 -0.61 7.12 28.47
C SER A 231 -0.44 5.81 27.70
N MET A 232 -0.67 4.68 28.38
CA MET A 232 -0.77 3.38 27.73
C MET A 232 -2.25 3.15 27.40
N GLU A 233 -2.54 2.85 26.16
CA GLU A 233 -3.84 2.28 25.79
C GLU A 233 -3.78 0.78 26.10
N ASN A 234 -4.76 0.30 26.87
CA ASN A 234 -4.95 -1.12 27.16
C ASN A 234 -5.61 -1.83 25.98
#